data_f06cc27ddf542adc1c11d1626757ae9b
#
_entry.id   f06cc27ddf542adc1c11d1626757ae9b
#
_cell.length_a   1.000
_cell.length_b   1.000
_cell.length_c   1.000
_cell.angle_alpha   90.00
_cell.angle_beta   90.00
_cell.angle_gamma   90.00
#
_symmetry.space_group_name_H-M   'P 1'
#
loop_
_entity.id
_entity.type
_entity.pdbx_description
1 polymer ?
#
loop_
_entity_poly.entity_id
_entity_poly.type
_entity_poly.pdbx_seq_one_letter_code
_entity_poly.pdbx_strand_id
1 'polypeptide(L)'
;MRREHISELVCAGGQHRLNLQEGAFEEQGDIKEGALTCVATCPTVPIRGSVPRFVPDSGYSQNFGEQWNHFRRTQIDKFNGTDLSKERFYSGTGWSPAELKGAKILEAGCGAGRFTQVMLDAGAQVYSVDLSSAVDACFANNGPRENLCVVQADLCRIPFRHHSFDKVFCYGVLQHTPDPHASVMSLIPFLKPGGDRAVDVYPKGWAL
;
A
#
# COMPACT_ATOMS: atom_id res chain seq x y z
N MET A 1 -3.34 -9.75 7.53
CA MET A 1 -4.27 -9.55 6.39
C MET A 1 -5.48 -10.47 6.52
N ARG A 2 -6.63 -10.10 5.97
CA ARG A 2 -7.83 -10.93 5.94
C ARG A 2 -7.79 -11.93 4.77
N ARG A 3 -8.51 -13.07 4.89
CA ARG A 3 -8.59 -14.08 3.81
C ARG A 3 -9.21 -13.53 2.53
N GLU A 4 -10.22 -12.69 2.63
CA GLU A 4 -10.88 -12.04 1.50
C GLU A 4 -9.92 -11.22 0.63
N HIS A 5 -8.87 -10.63 1.21
CA HIS A 5 -7.87 -9.87 0.46
C HIS A 5 -7.03 -10.75 -0.48
N ILE A 6 -6.93 -12.07 -0.23
CA ILE A 6 -6.15 -12.98 -1.09
C ILE A 6 -6.74 -13.02 -2.50
N SER A 7 -8.06 -12.95 -2.62
CA SER A 7 -8.73 -12.95 -3.93
C SER A 7 -8.39 -11.75 -4.81
N GLU A 8 -7.91 -10.67 -4.20
CA GLU A 8 -7.49 -9.44 -4.88
C GLU A 8 -6.03 -9.50 -5.33
N LEU A 9 -5.23 -10.37 -4.70
CA LEU A 9 -3.82 -10.51 -4.99
C LEU A 9 -3.59 -11.42 -6.21
N VAL A 10 -2.55 -11.06 -6.96
CA VAL A 10 -2.04 -11.85 -8.07
C VAL A 10 -0.52 -11.96 -7.96
N CYS A 11 0.10 -12.93 -8.63
CA CYS A 11 1.55 -12.97 -8.69
C CYS A 11 2.09 -11.79 -9.51
N ALA A 12 3.23 -11.23 -9.06
CA ALA A 12 3.83 -10.04 -9.65
C ALA A 12 4.33 -10.24 -11.10
N GLY A 13 4.44 -11.48 -11.57
CA GLY A 13 4.99 -11.80 -12.89
C GLY A 13 3.96 -12.17 -13.97
N GLY A 14 2.68 -12.47 -13.63
CA GLY A 14 1.77 -13.03 -14.64
C GLY A 14 0.29 -12.88 -14.35
N GLN A 15 -0.10 -12.09 -13.36
CA GLN A 15 -1.51 -11.89 -12.97
C GLN A 15 -2.26 -13.21 -12.62
N HIS A 16 -1.51 -14.27 -12.21
CA HIS A 16 -2.09 -15.54 -11.80
C HIS A 16 -2.62 -15.45 -10.36
N ARG A 17 -3.64 -16.22 -10.07
CA ARG A 17 -4.20 -16.35 -8.73
C ARG A 17 -3.17 -16.86 -7.72
N LEU A 18 -3.30 -16.36 -6.49
CA LEU A 18 -2.57 -16.83 -5.32
C LEU A 18 -3.51 -17.60 -4.40
N ASN A 19 -3.00 -18.68 -3.81
CA ASN A 19 -3.69 -19.48 -2.81
C ASN A 19 -2.91 -19.44 -1.50
N LEU A 20 -3.62 -19.41 -0.38
CA LEU A 20 -3.00 -19.56 0.94
C LEU A 20 -2.51 -21.00 1.11
N GLN A 21 -1.26 -21.15 1.50
CA GLN A 21 -0.68 -22.45 1.83
C GLN A 21 -1.26 -22.97 3.15
N GLU A 22 -1.41 -24.29 3.28
CA GLU A 22 -1.81 -24.91 4.54
C GLU A 22 -0.82 -24.61 5.67
N GLY A 23 -1.33 -24.58 6.91
CA GLY A 23 -0.51 -24.30 8.11
C GLY A 23 -0.29 -22.80 8.40
N ALA A 24 -1.02 -21.91 7.73
CA ALA A 24 -0.97 -20.50 8.07
C ALA A 24 -1.49 -20.25 9.51
N PHE A 25 -0.79 -19.36 10.23
CA PHE A 25 -1.21 -18.93 11.57
C PHE A 25 -2.16 -17.73 11.47
N GLU A 26 -3.35 -17.88 12.05
CA GLU A 26 -4.39 -16.85 12.08
C GLU A 26 -4.75 -16.47 13.51
N GLU A 27 -5.00 -15.18 13.71
CA GLU A 27 -5.46 -14.64 14.98
C GLU A 27 -6.52 -13.56 14.72
N GLN A 28 -7.68 -13.69 15.38
CA GLN A 28 -8.81 -12.76 15.26
C GLN A 28 -9.26 -12.50 13.80
N GLY A 29 -9.17 -13.53 12.95
CA GLY A 29 -9.52 -13.46 11.53
C GLY A 29 -8.44 -12.85 10.63
N ASP A 30 -7.28 -12.47 11.17
CA ASP A 30 -6.13 -12.04 10.39
C ASP A 30 -5.10 -13.17 10.26
N ILE A 31 -4.65 -13.42 9.03
CA ILE A 31 -3.48 -14.25 8.76
C ILE A 31 -2.26 -13.46 9.23
N LYS A 32 -1.60 -13.96 10.27
CA LYS A 32 -0.39 -13.35 10.84
C LYS A 32 0.87 -13.83 10.15
N GLU A 33 0.98 -15.16 10.01
CA GLU A 33 2.12 -15.82 9.40
C GLU A 33 1.62 -16.89 8.42
N GLY A 34 2.33 -17.07 7.31
CA GLY A 34 1.97 -18.05 6.30
C GLY A 34 2.69 -17.80 4.99
N ALA A 35 2.15 -18.37 3.91
CA ALA A 35 2.67 -18.16 2.58
C ALA A 35 1.56 -18.24 1.52
N LEU A 36 1.72 -17.46 0.45
CA LEU A 36 0.89 -17.55 -0.73
C LEU A 36 1.63 -18.29 -1.85
N THR A 37 0.97 -19.24 -2.48
CA THR A 37 1.49 -19.99 -3.61
C THR A 37 0.76 -19.61 -4.88
N CYS A 38 1.49 -19.47 -5.98
CA CYS A 38 0.92 -19.21 -7.29
C CYS A 38 0.45 -20.53 -7.93
N VAL A 39 -0.66 -20.50 -8.66
CA VAL A 39 -1.12 -21.66 -9.46
C VAL A 39 -0.19 -22.00 -10.64
N ALA A 40 0.67 -21.04 -11.03
CA ALA A 40 1.80 -21.24 -11.93
C ALA A 40 3.10 -21.39 -11.10
N THR A 41 4.23 -21.67 -11.73
CA THR A 41 5.53 -21.90 -11.06
C THR A 41 6.22 -20.59 -10.63
N CYS A 42 5.49 -19.66 -9.98
CA CYS A 42 6.06 -18.45 -9.43
C CYS A 42 6.64 -18.68 -8.03
N PRO A 43 7.57 -17.86 -7.56
CA PRO A 43 8.07 -17.92 -6.20
C PRO A 43 6.95 -17.79 -5.17
N THR A 44 7.07 -18.53 -4.07
CA THR A 44 6.19 -18.42 -2.91
C THR A 44 6.34 -17.04 -2.27
N VAL A 45 5.21 -16.45 -1.87
CA VAL A 45 5.17 -15.13 -1.22
C VAL A 45 4.93 -15.32 0.27
N PRO A 46 5.91 -15.07 1.15
CA PRO A 46 5.70 -15.20 2.59
C PRO A 46 4.77 -14.10 3.12
N ILE A 47 3.96 -14.44 4.11
CA ILE A 47 3.20 -13.50 4.93
C ILE A 47 3.89 -13.43 6.28
N ARG A 48 4.29 -12.22 6.71
CA ARG A 48 4.92 -11.97 8.00
C ARG A 48 4.26 -10.77 8.66
N GLY A 49 3.83 -10.91 9.92
CA GLY A 49 3.15 -9.84 10.64
C GLY A 49 1.90 -9.34 9.92
N SER A 50 1.13 -10.21 9.31
CA SER A 50 -0.06 -9.92 8.50
C SER A 50 0.21 -9.21 7.16
N VAL A 51 1.45 -9.11 6.69
CA VAL A 51 1.83 -8.44 5.45
C VAL A 51 2.47 -9.42 4.47
N PRO A 52 1.90 -9.64 3.27
CA PRO A 52 2.55 -10.41 2.20
C PRO A 52 3.78 -9.67 1.66
N ARG A 53 4.89 -10.40 1.44
CA ARG A 53 6.19 -9.87 1.03
C ARG A 53 6.52 -10.32 -0.40
N PHE A 54 6.26 -9.47 -1.38
CA PHE A 54 6.54 -9.73 -2.81
C PHE A 54 7.97 -9.37 -3.21
N VAL A 55 8.71 -8.71 -2.33
CA VAL A 55 10.10 -8.32 -2.51
C VAL A 55 10.93 -8.77 -1.30
N PRO A 56 12.23 -9.08 -1.47
CA PRO A 56 13.11 -9.41 -0.36
C PRO A 56 13.37 -8.17 0.53
N ASP A 57 13.64 -8.40 1.80
CA ASP A 57 14.01 -7.36 2.78
C ASP A 57 15.47 -6.91 2.57
N SER A 58 15.83 -6.46 1.36
CA SER A 58 17.20 -6.05 1.03
C SER A 58 17.22 -4.92 0.01
N GLY A 59 18.23 -4.06 0.10
CA GLY A 59 18.51 -3.03 -0.89
C GLY A 59 18.28 -1.59 -0.41
N TYR A 60 18.19 -0.68 -1.37
CA TYR A 60 18.10 0.77 -1.18
C TYR A 60 16.97 1.23 -0.23
N SER A 61 15.87 0.48 -0.17
CA SER A 61 14.71 0.81 0.65
C SER A 61 14.86 0.49 2.14
N GLN A 62 15.92 -0.21 2.55
CA GLN A 62 16.10 -0.64 3.95
C GLN A 62 16.18 0.55 4.90
N ASN A 63 16.97 1.57 4.58
CA ASN A 63 17.11 2.77 5.41
C ASN A 63 15.78 3.52 5.60
N PHE A 64 14.96 3.59 4.55
CA PHE A 64 13.61 4.18 4.65
C PHE A 64 12.71 3.35 5.56
N GLY A 65 12.76 2.03 5.42
CA GLY A 65 11.98 1.12 6.27
C GLY A 65 12.33 1.26 7.74
N GLU A 66 13.61 1.28 8.10
CA GLU A 66 14.09 1.47 9.47
C GLU A 66 13.67 2.83 10.04
N GLN A 67 13.82 3.91 9.26
CA GLN A 67 13.40 5.25 9.66
C GLN A 67 11.89 5.31 9.96
N TRP A 68 11.05 4.78 9.06
CA TRP A 68 9.61 4.82 9.25
C TRP A 68 9.13 3.90 10.38
N ASN A 69 9.80 2.78 10.64
CA ASN A 69 9.47 1.94 11.78
C ASN A 69 9.86 2.61 13.11
N HIS A 70 11.01 3.31 13.16
CA HIS A 70 11.44 4.03 14.36
C HIS A 70 10.54 5.24 14.65
N PHE A 71 10.24 6.05 13.65
CA PHE A 71 9.43 7.27 13.75
C PHE A 71 7.97 7.08 13.34
N ARG A 72 7.43 5.87 13.45
CA ARG A 72 6.14 5.46 12.85
C ARG A 72 4.94 6.35 13.19
N ARG A 73 4.95 7.06 14.32
CA ARG A 73 3.83 7.89 14.80
C ARG A 73 3.96 9.37 14.48
N THR A 74 5.14 9.82 14.09
CA THR A 74 5.47 11.25 13.99
C THR A 74 4.58 12.01 13.00
N GLN A 75 4.18 11.37 11.89
CA GLN A 75 3.34 12.00 10.86
C GLN A 75 1.89 11.53 10.86
N ILE A 76 1.46 10.80 11.87
CA ILE A 76 0.10 10.27 11.97
C ILE A 76 -0.74 11.21 12.83
N ASP A 77 -1.74 11.84 12.24
CA ASP A 77 -2.55 12.90 12.87
C ASP A 77 -3.15 12.48 14.20
N LYS A 78 -3.67 11.26 14.33
CA LYS A 78 -4.24 10.73 15.58
C LYS A 78 -3.25 10.62 16.74
N PHE A 79 -1.92 10.58 16.45
CA PHE A 79 -0.90 10.46 17.50
C PHE A 79 -0.26 11.80 17.84
N ASN A 80 -0.20 12.74 16.89
CA ASN A 80 0.39 14.06 17.09
C ASN A 80 -0.65 15.16 17.37
N GLY A 81 -1.95 14.83 17.29
CA GLY A 81 -3.04 15.76 17.59
C GLY A 81 -3.22 16.86 16.54
N THR A 82 -2.81 16.60 15.29
CA THR A 82 -2.95 17.54 14.17
C THR A 82 -3.89 16.99 13.10
N ASP A 83 -4.30 17.85 12.16
CA ASP A 83 -5.02 17.47 10.94
C ASP A 83 -4.15 17.65 9.67
N LEU A 84 -2.83 17.78 9.81
CA LEU A 84 -1.91 18.10 8.72
C LEU A 84 -1.94 17.09 7.56
N SER A 85 -2.02 15.79 7.86
CA SER A 85 -2.12 14.77 6.83
C SER A 85 -3.45 14.82 6.11
N LYS A 86 -4.53 15.01 6.86
CA LYS A 86 -5.89 15.15 6.36
C LYS A 86 -6.06 16.38 5.48
N GLU A 87 -5.58 17.55 5.94
CA GLU A 87 -5.61 18.78 5.16
C GLU A 87 -4.82 18.64 3.86
N ARG A 88 -3.59 18.12 3.93
CA ARG A 88 -2.76 17.88 2.75
C ARG A 88 -3.40 16.90 1.77
N PHE A 89 -4.02 15.83 2.28
CA PHE A 89 -4.70 14.85 1.45
C PHE A 89 -5.84 15.48 0.65
N TYR A 90 -6.79 16.14 1.34
CA TYR A 90 -7.97 16.71 0.67
C TYR A 90 -7.63 17.91 -0.22
N SER A 91 -6.73 18.80 0.21
CA SER A 91 -6.31 19.94 -0.61
C SER A 91 -5.53 19.50 -1.86
N GLY A 92 -4.72 18.46 -1.74
CA GLY A 92 -3.90 17.97 -2.86
C GLY A 92 -4.67 17.11 -3.85
N THR A 93 -5.58 16.27 -3.38
CA THR A 93 -6.36 15.38 -4.25
C THR A 93 -7.60 16.03 -4.84
N GLY A 94 -8.21 16.98 -4.12
CA GLY A 94 -9.54 17.51 -4.42
C GLY A 94 -10.67 16.51 -4.18
N TRP A 95 -10.38 15.32 -3.67
CA TRP A 95 -11.40 14.30 -3.38
C TRP A 95 -12.20 14.68 -2.12
N SER A 96 -13.47 14.36 -2.10
CA SER A 96 -14.34 14.55 -0.94
C SER A 96 -14.48 13.26 -0.12
N PRO A 97 -14.79 13.35 1.18
CA PRO A 97 -15.12 12.17 1.99
C PRO A 97 -16.23 11.30 1.41
N ALA A 98 -17.22 11.90 0.75
CA ALA A 98 -18.32 11.19 0.11
C ALA A 98 -17.85 10.32 -1.06
N GLU A 99 -16.89 10.80 -1.87
CA GLU A 99 -16.30 10.03 -2.99
C GLU A 99 -15.37 8.92 -2.50
N LEU A 100 -14.83 9.03 -1.29
CA LEU A 100 -13.95 8.00 -0.71
C LEU A 100 -14.74 6.85 -0.07
N LYS A 101 -15.95 7.12 0.40
CA LYS A 101 -16.76 6.13 1.12
C LYS A 101 -17.08 4.92 0.22
N GLY A 102 -16.52 3.76 0.59
CA GLY A 102 -16.66 2.51 -0.16
C GLY A 102 -15.77 2.42 -1.41
N ALA A 103 -15.07 3.48 -1.79
CA ALA A 103 -14.17 3.47 -2.93
C ALA A 103 -12.98 2.53 -2.68
N LYS A 104 -12.58 1.77 -3.68
CA LYS A 104 -11.41 0.91 -3.67
C LYS A 104 -10.19 1.71 -4.13
N ILE A 105 -9.25 1.95 -3.22
CA ILE A 105 -8.12 2.85 -3.44
C ILE A 105 -6.80 2.07 -3.36
N LEU A 106 -5.97 2.21 -4.40
CA LEU A 106 -4.57 1.80 -4.39
C LEU A 106 -3.72 2.96 -3.87
N GLU A 107 -3.04 2.75 -2.75
CA GLU A 107 -2.03 3.66 -2.22
C GLU A 107 -0.64 3.12 -2.53
N ALA A 108 0.11 3.79 -3.40
CA ALA A 108 1.47 3.43 -3.78
C ALA A 108 2.49 4.27 -3.00
N GLY A 109 3.30 3.59 -2.16
CA GLY A 109 4.25 4.22 -1.25
C GLY A 109 3.61 4.71 0.05
N CYS A 110 3.04 3.78 0.81
CA CYS A 110 2.28 4.13 2.02
C CYS A 110 3.15 4.62 3.19
N GLY A 111 4.45 4.30 3.19
CA GLY A 111 5.33 4.60 4.32
C GLY A 111 4.74 4.09 5.63
N ALA A 112 4.71 4.94 6.67
CA ALA A 112 4.10 4.61 7.96
C ALA A 112 2.55 4.69 7.99
N GLY A 113 1.89 4.97 6.85
CA GLY A 113 0.44 4.94 6.72
C GLY A 113 -0.29 6.22 7.12
N ARG A 114 0.34 7.39 6.94
CA ARG A 114 -0.29 8.68 7.27
C ARG A 114 -1.54 8.97 6.44
N PHE A 115 -1.50 8.73 5.15
CA PHE A 115 -2.64 8.93 4.25
C PHE A 115 -3.57 7.72 4.25
N THR A 116 -3.03 6.50 4.48
CA THR A 116 -3.81 5.29 4.74
C THR A 116 -4.87 5.57 5.82
N GLN A 117 -4.48 6.21 6.93
CA GLN A 117 -5.42 6.58 8.00
C GLN A 117 -6.56 7.46 7.48
N VAL A 118 -6.24 8.53 6.73
CA VAL A 118 -7.24 9.49 6.22
C VAL A 118 -8.26 8.80 5.33
N MET A 119 -7.80 7.94 4.42
CA MET A 119 -8.68 7.19 3.52
C MET A 119 -9.56 6.18 4.26
N LEU A 120 -9.00 5.45 5.23
CA LEU A 120 -9.75 4.50 6.07
C LEU A 120 -10.81 5.19 6.91
N ASP A 121 -10.49 6.35 7.49
CA ASP A 121 -11.41 7.13 8.33
C ASP A 121 -12.55 7.74 7.49
N ALA A 122 -12.33 7.96 6.18
CA ALA A 122 -13.38 8.31 5.22
C ALA A 122 -14.22 7.10 4.75
N GLY A 123 -13.89 5.88 5.19
CA GLY A 123 -14.63 4.66 4.86
C GLY A 123 -14.23 4.01 3.53
N ALA A 124 -13.06 4.33 2.99
CA ALA A 124 -12.51 3.68 1.80
C ALA A 124 -12.05 2.24 2.08
N GLN A 125 -11.95 1.43 1.03
CA GLN A 125 -11.23 0.16 1.01
C GLN A 125 -9.81 0.44 0.50
N VAL A 126 -8.80 0.35 1.39
CA VAL A 126 -7.45 0.79 1.10
C VAL A 126 -6.51 -0.39 0.89
N TYR A 127 -5.80 -0.36 -0.22
CA TYR A 127 -4.78 -1.34 -0.61
C TYR A 127 -3.45 -0.60 -0.68
N SER A 128 -2.69 -0.68 0.42
CA SER A 128 -1.44 0.07 0.60
C SER A 128 -0.24 -0.76 0.19
N VAL A 129 0.65 -0.18 -0.61
CA VAL A 129 1.88 -0.80 -1.11
C VAL A 129 3.08 0.05 -0.71
N ASP A 130 4.15 -0.58 -0.25
CA ASP A 130 5.47 0.05 -0.10
C ASP A 130 6.57 -0.96 -0.44
N LEU A 131 7.68 -0.48 -0.97
CA LEU A 131 8.85 -1.31 -1.27
C LEU A 131 9.61 -1.71 -0.01
N SER A 132 9.59 -0.84 1.00
CA SER A 132 10.37 -0.97 2.23
C SER A 132 9.60 -1.71 3.33
N SER A 133 10.30 -2.04 4.42
CA SER A 133 9.69 -2.57 5.64
C SER A 133 8.81 -1.55 6.39
N ALA A 134 8.64 -0.31 5.88
CA ALA A 134 7.68 0.67 6.39
C ALA A 134 6.23 0.15 6.41
N VAL A 135 5.92 -0.86 5.59
CA VAL A 135 4.64 -1.60 5.64
C VAL A 135 4.30 -2.13 7.03
N ASP A 136 5.31 -2.47 7.85
CA ASP A 136 5.12 -2.90 9.24
C ASP A 136 4.59 -1.75 10.10
N ALA A 137 5.16 -0.56 9.93
CA ALA A 137 4.67 0.65 10.59
C ALA A 137 3.27 1.03 10.11
N CYS A 138 3.00 0.93 8.80
CA CYS A 138 1.67 1.18 8.24
C CYS A 138 0.62 0.25 8.86
N PHE A 139 0.89 -1.05 8.89
CA PHE A 139 -0.03 -2.03 9.47
C PHE A 139 -0.17 -1.85 10.98
N ALA A 140 0.92 -1.58 11.72
CA ALA A 140 0.88 -1.33 13.16
C ALA A 140 0.09 -0.07 13.53
N ASN A 141 0.08 0.96 12.68
CA ASN A 141 -0.65 2.20 12.90
C ASN A 141 -2.15 2.08 12.52
N ASN A 142 -2.48 1.32 11.49
CA ASN A 142 -3.79 1.35 10.85
C ASN A 142 -4.56 0.02 10.90
N GLY A 143 -3.89 -1.13 11.11
CA GLY A 143 -4.48 -2.45 11.18
C GLY A 143 -4.75 -2.96 12.61
N PRO A 144 -5.37 -4.15 12.76
CA PRO A 144 -6.08 -4.85 11.70
C PRO A 144 -7.44 -4.21 11.41
N ARG A 145 -7.81 -4.11 10.13
CA ARG A 145 -9.14 -3.62 9.68
C ARG A 145 -9.57 -4.44 8.45
N GLU A 146 -10.87 -4.67 8.29
CA GLU A 146 -11.44 -5.39 7.14
C GLU A 146 -11.24 -4.64 5.83
N ASN A 147 -11.24 -3.32 5.88
CA ASN A 147 -11.05 -2.44 4.74
C ASN A 147 -9.60 -2.03 4.48
N LEU A 148 -8.60 -2.76 5.06
CA LEU A 148 -7.18 -2.50 4.84
C LEU A 148 -6.42 -3.74 4.42
N CYS A 149 -5.77 -3.68 3.26
CA CYS A 149 -4.77 -4.64 2.80
C CYS A 149 -3.43 -3.93 2.63
N VAL A 150 -2.41 -4.34 3.38
CA VAL A 150 -1.04 -3.83 3.25
C VAL A 150 -0.15 -4.90 2.64
N VAL A 151 0.64 -4.56 1.63
CA VAL A 151 1.59 -5.48 0.99
C VAL A 151 2.96 -4.82 0.80
N GLN A 152 4.03 -5.59 0.90
CA GLN A 152 5.36 -5.14 0.53
C GLN A 152 5.65 -5.54 -0.91
N ALA A 153 5.75 -4.56 -1.80
CA ALA A 153 5.98 -4.78 -3.22
C ALA A 153 6.63 -3.58 -3.90
N ASP A 154 7.25 -3.83 -5.04
CA ASP A 154 7.73 -2.80 -5.95
C ASP A 154 6.52 -2.16 -6.68
N LEU A 155 6.48 -0.83 -6.71
CA LEU A 155 5.40 -0.09 -7.38
C LEU A 155 5.36 -0.32 -8.90
N CYS A 156 6.47 -0.80 -9.49
CA CYS A 156 6.52 -1.24 -10.89
C CYS A 156 5.99 -2.68 -11.09
N ARG A 157 5.73 -3.41 -10.00
CA ARG A 157 5.27 -4.81 -9.99
C ARG A 157 4.22 -5.03 -8.91
N ILE A 158 3.22 -4.16 -8.85
CA ILE A 158 2.14 -4.21 -7.86
C ILE A 158 1.33 -5.51 -8.05
N PRO A 159 1.13 -6.29 -6.96
CA PRO A 159 0.50 -7.61 -7.05
C PRO A 159 -1.03 -7.57 -6.95
N PHE A 160 -1.65 -6.65 -7.64
CA PHE A 160 -3.11 -6.54 -7.73
C PHE A 160 -3.58 -6.69 -9.19
N ARG A 161 -4.87 -6.97 -9.36
CA ARG A 161 -5.47 -7.06 -10.70
C ARG A 161 -5.52 -5.69 -11.37
N HIS A 162 -5.29 -5.66 -12.66
CA HIS A 162 -5.54 -4.47 -13.48
C HIS A 162 -7.03 -4.08 -13.45
N HIS A 163 -7.32 -2.81 -13.67
CA HIS A 163 -8.67 -2.24 -13.74
C HIS A 163 -9.55 -2.55 -12.51
N SER A 164 -8.95 -2.60 -11.31
CA SER A 164 -9.67 -2.99 -10.08
C SER A 164 -9.88 -1.85 -9.09
N PHE A 165 -9.23 -0.69 -9.28
CA PHE A 165 -9.30 0.42 -8.34
C PHE A 165 -10.10 1.61 -8.89
N ASP A 166 -10.92 2.21 -8.04
CA ASP A 166 -11.66 3.44 -8.35
C ASP A 166 -10.72 4.64 -8.34
N LYS A 167 -9.71 4.61 -7.45
CA LYS A 167 -8.73 5.67 -7.28
C LYS A 167 -7.32 5.10 -7.07
N VAL A 168 -6.31 5.85 -7.56
CA VAL A 168 -4.89 5.59 -7.29
C VAL A 168 -4.26 6.80 -6.65
N PHE A 169 -3.58 6.60 -5.54
CA PHE A 169 -2.92 7.65 -4.75
C PHE A 169 -1.43 7.35 -4.60
N CYS A 170 -0.56 8.34 -4.88
CA CYS A 170 0.89 8.20 -4.74
C CYS A 170 1.53 9.56 -4.40
N TYR A 171 1.77 9.81 -3.12
CA TYR A 171 2.33 11.08 -2.64
C TYR A 171 3.64 10.90 -1.88
N GLY A 172 4.65 11.73 -2.22
CA GLY A 172 5.95 11.75 -1.56
C GLY A 172 6.86 10.58 -1.93
N VAL A 173 6.64 9.93 -3.08
CA VAL A 173 7.29 8.67 -3.48
C VAL A 173 8.07 8.80 -4.78
N LEU A 174 7.46 9.36 -5.80
CA LEU A 174 7.93 9.28 -7.19
C LEU A 174 9.32 9.89 -7.39
N GLN A 175 9.65 10.97 -6.69
CA GLN A 175 10.99 11.61 -6.71
C GLN A 175 12.12 10.72 -6.19
N HIS A 176 11.79 9.65 -5.46
CA HIS A 176 12.74 8.65 -4.93
C HIS A 176 12.89 7.44 -5.86
N THR A 177 12.12 7.35 -6.92
CA THR A 177 12.23 6.27 -7.91
C THR A 177 13.30 6.59 -8.96
N PRO A 178 13.92 5.58 -9.57
CA PRO A 178 14.91 5.78 -10.64
C PRO A 178 14.34 6.55 -11.84
N ASP A 179 13.08 6.27 -12.19
CA ASP A 179 12.34 6.93 -13.27
C ASP A 179 10.93 7.29 -12.78
N PRO A 180 10.68 8.56 -12.36
CA PRO A 180 9.39 9.01 -11.92
C PRO A 180 8.28 8.88 -12.99
N HIS A 181 8.61 9.11 -14.27
CA HIS A 181 7.63 9.01 -15.35
C HIS A 181 7.18 7.55 -15.55
N ALA A 182 8.14 6.62 -15.70
CA ALA A 182 7.82 5.20 -15.81
C ALA A 182 7.04 4.70 -14.58
N SER A 183 7.38 5.21 -13.39
CA SER A 183 6.68 4.89 -12.14
C SER A 183 5.22 5.34 -12.15
N VAL A 184 4.92 6.56 -12.63
CA VAL A 184 3.53 7.01 -12.81
C VAL A 184 2.79 6.12 -13.82
N MET A 185 3.43 5.83 -14.96
CA MET A 185 2.83 5.02 -16.00
C MET A 185 2.53 3.59 -15.55
N SER A 186 3.33 3.04 -14.63
CA SER A 186 3.09 1.70 -14.06
C SER A 186 1.82 1.62 -13.20
N LEU A 187 1.32 2.75 -12.69
CA LEU A 187 0.11 2.82 -11.87
C LEU A 187 -1.19 2.85 -12.68
N ILE A 188 -1.13 3.33 -13.94
CA ILE A 188 -2.31 3.53 -14.79
C ILE A 188 -3.11 2.24 -15.03
N PRO A 189 -2.48 1.07 -15.31
CA PRO A 189 -3.21 -0.16 -15.53
C PRO A 189 -4.12 -0.61 -14.39
N PHE A 190 -3.90 -0.14 -13.18
CA PHE A 190 -4.70 -0.52 -12.00
C PHE A 190 -6.02 0.25 -11.90
N LEU A 191 -6.14 1.41 -12.56
CA LEU A 191 -7.37 2.19 -12.58
C LEU A 191 -8.47 1.50 -13.40
N LYS A 192 -9.69 1.50 -12.86
CA LYS A 192 -10.89 1.21 -13.64
C LYS A 192 -11.08 2.26 -14.73
N PRO A 193 -11.79 1.95 -15.83
CA PRO A 193 -12.24 2.97 -16.77
C PRO A 193 -13.03 4.07 -16.03
N GLY A 194 -12.61 5.33 -16.23
CA GLY A 194 -13.19 6.48 -15.50
C GLY A 194 -12.68 6.67 -14.07
N GLY A 195 -11.77 5.83 -13.59
CA GLY A 195 -11.11 6.00 -12.30
C GLY A 195 -10.22 7.24 -12.26
N ASP A 196 -9.98 7.74 -11.06
CA ASP A 196 -9.23 8.96 -10.82
C ASP A 196 -7.88 8.69 -10.12
N ARG A 197 -6.91 9.61 -10.29
CA ARG A 197 -5.59 9.50 -9.67
C ARG A 197 -5.10 10.80 -9.10
N ALA A 198 -4.39 10.72 -7.98
CA ALA A 198 -3.65 11.83 -7.40
C ALA A 198 -2.20 11.39 -7.17
N VAL A 199 -1.28 12.09 -7.80
CA VAL A 199 0.17 11.86 -7.67
C VAL A 199 0.88 13.18 -7.43
N ASP A 200 1.97 13.17 -6.65
CA ASP A 200 2.84 14.33 -6.50
C ASP A 200 4.29 14.01 -6.87
N VAL A 201 5.00 15.02 -7.37
CA VAL A 201 6.44 14.96 -7.65
C VAL A 201 7.07 16.27 -7.21
N TYR A 202 8.09 16.18 -6.37
CA TYR A 202 8.87 17.37 -5.99
C TYR A 202 10.05 17.58 -6.95
N PRO A 203 10.42 18.82 -7.30
CA PRO A 203 11.64 19.09 -8.06
C PRO A 203 12.87 18.63 -7.27
N LYS A 204 13.84 18.02 -7.95
CA LYS A 204 15.15 17.71 -7.35
C LYS A 204 15.82 19.05 -6.95
N GLY A 205 16.04 19.28 -5.66
CA GLY A 205 16.67 20.50 -5.13
C GLY A 205 15.96 21.11 -3.93
N TRP A 206 14.82 20.63 -3.53
CA TRP A 206 14.13 21.00 -2.28
C TRP A 206 14.46 20.01 -1.16
N ALA A 207 15.75 19.77 -0.92
CA ALA A 207 16.20 19.24 0.35
C ALA A 207 16.32 20.44 1.31
N LEU A 208 15.37 20.55 2.23
CA LEU A 208 15.51 21.40 3.41
C LEU A 208 16.48 20.77 4.38
#